data_1c68cd3fc59cea0966cf8a1444a1da94
#
_entry.id   1c68cd3fc59cea0966cf8a1444a1da94
#
_cell.length_a   1.000
_cell.length_b   1.000
_cell.length_c   1.000
_cell.angle_alpha   90.00
_cell.angle_beta   90.00
_cell.angle_gamma   90.00
#
_symmetry.space_group_name_H-M   'P 1'
#
loop_
_entity.id
_entity.type
_entity.pdbx_description
1 polymer ?
#
loop_
_entity_poly.entity_id
_entity_poly.type
_entity_poly.pdbx_seq_one_letter_code
_entity_poly.pdbx_strand_id
1 'polypeptide(L)'
;LDDSANRRIALPEAFLAVDAALRLYHNVASGLHVNEKVIEKAMENFLPFLATENLLMEGVKRGGDRQTLHEVIRTHSMAATRRIKEGERCDLLDRLAADPAFPLGEAEIRQALDPAAFIGRCPQQVTAFLAGCAPLLAGETAEMQSVKV
;
A
#
# COMPACT_ATOMS: atom_id res chain seq x y z
N LEU A 1 52.27 12.77 9.11
CA LEU A 1 51.91 13.23 10.48
C LEU A 1 50.62 14.03 10.51
N ASP A 2 50.36 14.91 9.53
CA ASP A 2 49.14 15.76 9.46
C ASP A 2 47.86 14.95 9.27
N ASP A 3 47.93 13.88 8.49
CA ASP A 3 46.83 12.97 8.24
C ASP A 3 46.32 12.23 9.50
N SER A 4 47.23 11.92 10.48
CA SER A 4 46.81 11.22 11.68
C SER A 4 46.05 12.11 12.67
N ALA A 5 46.30 13.41 12.71
CA ALA A 5 45.54 14.36 13.53
C ALA A 5 44.10 14.52 13.00
N ASN A 6 43.95 14.67 11.68
CA ASN A 6 42.66 14.77 11.02
C ASN A 6 41.81 13.51 11.22
N ARG A 7 42.38 12.31 11.06
CA ARG A 7 41.68 11.04 11.27
C ARG A 7 41.15 10.87 12.70
N ARG A 8 41.91 11.33 13.70
CA ARG A 8 41.50 11.29 15.12
C ARG A 8 40.24 12.13 15.42
N ILE A 9 39.99 13.14 14.61
CA ILE A 9 38.77 13.98 14.70
C ILE A 9 37.69 13.42 13.79
N ALA A 10 37.98 13.23 12.52
CA ALA A 10 36.99 12.88 11.52
C ALA A 10 36.33 11.50 11.73
N LEU A 11 37.10 10.49 12.16
CA LEU A 11 36.54 9.15 12.40
C LEU A 11 35.55 9.09 13.58
N PRO A 12 35.93 9.56 14.80
CA PRO A 12 34.97 9.58 15.91
C PRO A 12 33.74 10.43 15.61
N GLU A 13 33.94 11.59 15.00
CA GLU A 13 32.81 12.48 14.63
C GLU A 13 31.84 11.80 13.66
N ALA A 14 32.35 11.11 12.63
CA ALA A 14 31.55 10.37 11.70
C ALA A 14 30.76 9.24 12.38
N PHE A 15 31.39 8.47 13.26
CA PHE A 15 30.70 7.41 14.02
C PHE A 15 29.63 7.96 14.94
N LEU A 16 29.90 9.04 15.66
CA LEU A 16 28.91 9.69 16.54
C LEU A 16 27.72 10.24 15.76
N ALA A 17 27.96 10.86 14.58
CA ALA A 17 26.92 11.37 13.73
C ALA A 17 26.02 10.25 13.20
N VAL A 18 26.60 9.13 12.78
CA VAL A 18 25.84 7.96 12.29
C VAL A 18 25.05 7.31 13.45
N ASP A 19 25.67 7.12 14.62
CA ASP A 19 24.96 6.58 15.79
C ASP A 19 23.76 7.46 16.17
N ALA A 20 23.93 8.77 16.24
CA ALA A 20 22.85 9.71 16.51
C ALA A 20 21.73 9.62 15.46
N ALA A 21 22.08 9.56 14.18
CA ALA A 21 21.11 9.42 13.08
C ALA A 21 20.32 8.11 13.19
N LEU A 22 21.00 6.99 13.47
CA LEU A 22 20.34 5.69 13.63
C LEU A 22 19.41 5.65 14.84
N ARG A 23 19.78 6.27 15.96
CA ARG A 23 18.92 6.39 17.14
C ARG A 23 17.66 7.20 16.85
N LEU A 24 17.79 8.34 16.15
CA LEU A 24 16.66 9.14 15.73
C LEU A 24 15.76 8.36 14.76
N TYR A 25 16.35 7.69 13.79
CA TYR A 25 15.61 6.86 12.82
C TYR A 25 14.82 5.75 13.53
N HIS A 26 15.45 5.05 14.48
CA HIS A 26 14.77 4.02 15.27
C HIS A 26 13.62 4.60 16.09
N ASN A 27 13.83 5.76 16.73
CA ASN A 27 12.78 6.43 17.51
C ASN A 27 11.58 6.80 16.64
N VAL A 28 11.83 7.36 15.45
CA VAL A 28 10.76 7.68 14.48
C VAL A 28 10.05 6.41 14.00
N ALA A 29 10.80 5.38 13.61
CA ALA A 29 10.23 4.14 13.10
C ALA A 29 9.39 3.40 14.15
N SER A 30 9.85 3.38 15.41
CA SER A 30 9.13 2.77 16.55
C SER A 30 7.88 3.54 16.96
N GLY A 31 7.86 4.85 16.72
CA GLY A 31 6.74 5.74 17.04
C GLY A 31 5.74 5.95 15.89
N LEU A 32 5.89 5.28 14.75
CA LEU A 32 4.96 5.38 13.64
C LEU A 32 3.56 4.91 14.05
N HIS A 33 2.58 5.74 13.77
CA HIS A 33 1.18 5.42 13.99
C HIS A 33 0.44 5.34 12.66
N VAL A 34 -0.24 4.22 12.42
CA VAL A 34 -1.03 3.99 11.21
C VAL A 34 -2.49 4.35 11.49
N ASN A 35 -3.01 5.31 10.74
CA ASN A 35 -4.41 5.72 10.83
C ASN A 35 -5.28 4.86 9.90
N GLU A 36 -5.59 3.63 10.32
CA GLU A 36 -6.30 2.63 9.52
C GLU A 36 -7.61 3.17 8.92
N LYS A 37 -8.43 3.89 9.73
CA LYS A 37 -9.69 4.46 9.26
C LYS A 37 -9.55 5.52 8.18
N VAL A 38 -8.44 6.26 8.17
CA VAL A 38 -8.14 7.22 7.11
C VAL A 38 -7.78 6.49 5.82
N ILE A 39 -7.03 5.39 5.92
CA ILE A 39 -6.68 4.54 4.79
C ILE A 39 -7.93 3.87 4.21
N GLU A 40 -8.77 3.28 5.04
CA GLU A 40 -10.06 2.68 4.63
C GLU A 40 -10.89 3.69 3.82
N LYS A 41 -11.08 4.89 4.36
CA LYS A 41 -11.84 5.94 3.69
C LYS A 41 -11.23 6.39 2.36
N ALA A 42 -9.91 6.46 2.28
CA ALA A 42 -9.21 6.77 1.03
C ALA A 42 -9.43 5.64 0.00
N MET A 43 -9.39 4.38 0.43
CA MET A 43 -9.61 3.23 -0.44
C MET A 43 -11.03 3.15 -1.02
N GLU A 44 -12.06 3.59 -0.28
CA GLU A 44 -13.45 3.60 -0.77
C GLU A 44 -13.61 4.28 -2.14
N ASN A 45 -12.83 5.31 -2.42
CA ASN A 45 -12.89 6.05 -3.68
C ASN A 45 -11.98 5.49 -4.78
N PHE A 46 -10.90 4.80 -4.44
CA PHE A 46 -9.89 4.36 -5.42
C PHE A 46 -9.96 2.87 -5.73
N LEU A 47 -10.28 2.04 -4.73
CA LEU A 47 -10.31 0.58 -4.89
C LEU A 47 -11.28 0.11 -5.98
N PRO A 48 -12.48 0.70 -6.16
CA PRO A 48 -13.39 0.33 -7.24
C PRO A 48 -12.77 0.46 -8.62
N PHE A 49 -11.95 1.49 -8.85
CA PHE A 49 -11.29 1.70 -10.14
C PHE A 49 -10.10 0.74 -10.33
N LEU A 50 -9.36 0.45 -9.26
CA LEU A 50 -8.27 -0.55 -9.31
C LEU A 50 -8.80 -1.95 -9.63
N ALA A 51 -9.98 -2.29 -9.14
CA ALA A 51 -10.60 -3.59 -9.35
C ALA A 51 -11.21 -3.78 -10.76
N THR A 52 -11.30 -2.73 -11.57
CA THR A 52 -11.98 -2.81 -12.88
C THR A 52 -11.39 -3.86 -13.80
N GLU A 53 -10.07 -4.08 -13.79
CA GLU A 53 -9.43 -5.12 -14.60
C GLU A 53 -9.82 -6.52 -14.10
N ASN A 54 -9.82 -6.75 -12.80
CA ASN A 54 -10.26 -8.01 -12.22
C ASN A 54 -11.72 -8.30 -12.56
N LEU A 55 -12.59 -7.29 -12.45
CA LEU A 55 -13.99 -7.38 -12.82
C LEU A 55 -14.17 -7.70 -14.31
N LEU A 56 -13.39 -7.04 -15.18
CA LEU A 56 -13.39 -7.33 -16.61
C LEU A 56 -13.02 -8.80 -16.88
N MET A 57 -11.96 -9.28 -16.25
CA MET A 57 -11.48 -10.65 -16.45
C MET A 57 -12.48 -11.69 -15.93
N GLU A 58 -13.13 -11.44 -14.80
CA GLU A 58 -14.19 -12.32 -14.27
C GLU A 58 -15.41 -12.32 -15.21
N GLY A 59 -15.80 -11.17 -15.76
CA GLY A 59 -16.89 -11.09 -16.73
C GLY A 59 -16.57 -11.87 -18.01
N VAL A 60 -15.33 -11.81 -18.50
CA VAL A 60 -14.89 -12.59 -19.67
C VAL A 60 -14.90 -14.10 -19.39
N LYS A 61 -14.45 -14.54 -18.20
CA LYS A 61 -14.51 -15.96 -17.81
C LYS A 61 -15.93 -16.51 -17.82
N ARG A 62 -16.94 -15.65 -17.66
CA ARG A 62 -18.38 -16.00 -17.74
C ARG A 62 -18.96 -15.93 -19.14
N GLY A 63 -18.11 -15.74 -20.16
CA GLY A 63 -18.50 -15.73 -21.54
C GLY A 63 -18.86 -14.35 -22.08
N GLY A 64 -18.64 -13.27 -21.31
CA GLY A 64 -18.84 -11.90 -21.80
C GLY A 64 -17.79 -11.50 -22.83
N ASP A 65 -18.21 -10.72 -23.83
CA ASP A 65 -17.28 -10.15 -24.82
C ASP A 65 -16.40 -9.07 -24.16
N ARG A 66 -15.08 -9.21 -24.28
CA ARG A 66 -14.12 -8.34 -23.63
C ARG A 66 -14.27 -6.87 -24.03
N GLN A 67 -14.56 -6.59 -25.29
CA GLN A 67 -14.67 -5.21 -25.78
C GLN A 67 -15.97 -4.55 -25.27
N THR A 68 -17.06 -5.30 -25.30
CA THR A 68 -18.35 -4.86 -24.76
C THR A 68 -18.24 -4.57 -23.26
N LEU A 69 -17.66 -5.49 -22.48
CA LEU A 69 -17.49 -5.31 -21.03
C LEU A 69 -16.55 -4.15 -20.71
N HIS A 70 -15.48 -3.97 -21.48
CA HIS A 70 -14.58 -2.83 -21.31
C HIS A 70 -15.32 -1.50 -21.53
N GLU A 71 -16.17 -1.41 -22.56
CA GLU A 71 -16.95 -0.19 -22.82
C GLU A 71 -17.97 0.08 -21.73
N VAL A 72 -18.63 -0.95 -21.20
CA VAL A 72 -19.55 -0.83 -20.02
C VAL A 72 -18.78 -0.28 -18.82
N ILE A 73 -17.64 -0.88 -18.46
CA ILE A 73 -16.81 -0.43 -17.35
C ILE A 73 -16.34 1.01 -17.58
N ARG A 74 -15.87 1.35 -18.78
CA ARG A 74 -15.42 2.70 -19.14
C ARG A 74 -16.53 3.73 -18.92
N THR A 75 -17.73 3.46 -19.41
CA THR A 75 -18.86 4.35 -19.35
C THR A 75 -19.26 4.63 -17.88
N HIS A 76 -19.37 3.57 -17.07
CA HIS A 76 -19.71 3.70 -15.66
C HIS A 76 -18.58 4.36 -14.84
N SER A 77 -17.31 4.08 -15.16
CA SER A 77 -16.15 4.72 -14.52
C SER A 77 -16.14 6.23 -14.77
N MET A 78 -16.45 6.67 -15.98
CA MET A 78 -16.53 8.10 -16.29
C MET A 78 -17.70 8.79 -15.56
N ALA A 79 -18.84 8.12 -15.41
CA ALA A 79 -19.98 8.63 -14.66
C ALA A 79 -19.67 8.72 -13.15
N ALA A 80 -19.08 7.68 -12.57
CA ALA A 80 -18.69 7.67 -11.16
C ALA A 80 -17.62 8.73 -10.86
N THR A 81 -16.66 8.93 -11.78
CA THR A 81 -15.63 9.98 -11.64
C THR A 81 -16.25 11.39 -11.60
N ARG A 82 -17.31 11.66 -12.36
CA ARG A 82 -18.02 12.95 -12.31
C ARG A 82 -18.62 13.19 -10.93
N ARG A 83 -19.30 12.17 -10.37
CA ARG A 83 -19.87 12.26 -9.02
C ARG A 83 -18.85 12.53 -7.94
N ILE A 84 -17.69 11.84 -8.01
CA ILE A 84 -16.60 12.10 -7.07
C ILE A 84 -16.10 13.56 -7.16
N LYS A 85 -16.01 14.12 -8.38
CA LYS A 85 -15.64 15.53 -8.58
C LYS A 85 -16.68 16.52 -8.05
N GLU A 86 -17.93 16.10 -7.92
CA GLU A 86 -19.03 16.85 -7.30
C GLU A 86 -19.07 16.69 -5.77
N GLY A 87 -18.13 15.93 -5.20
CA GLY A 87 -18.02 15.66 -3.77
C GLY A 87 -18.88 14.49 -3.28
N GLU A 88 -19.46 13.73 -4.20
CA GLU A 88 -20.28 12.57 -3.85
C GLU A 88 -19.45 11.28 -3.70
N ARG A 89 -20.04 10.25 -3.10
CA ARG A 89 -19.44 8.92 -2.98
C ARG A 89 -19.29 8.25 -4.35
N CYS A 90 -18.24 7.45 -4.51
CA CYS A 90 -18.06 6.57 -5.66
C CYS A 90 -19.20 5.55 -5.72
N ASP A 91 -19.92 5.52 -6.83
CA ASP A 91 -21.03 4.60 -7.10
C ASP A 91 -20.76 3.62 -8.26
N LEU A 92 -19.49 3.46 -8.64
CA LEU A 92 -19.09 2.63 -9.78
C LEU A 92 -19.61 1.20 -9.68
N LEU A 93 -19.50 0.60 -8.50
CA LEU A 93 -19.90 -0.79 -8.29
C LEU A 93 -21.40 -0.99 -8.34
N ASP A 94 -22.14 -0.04 -7.75
CA ASP A 94 -23.62 -0.06 -7.77
C ASP A 94 -24.13 0.06 -9.21
N ARG A 95 -23.46 0.88 -10.04
CA ARG A 95 -23.74 1.01 -11.47
C ARG A 95 -23.46 -0.26 -12.25
N LEU A 96 -22.31 -0.89 -12.02
CA LEU A 96 -21.96 -2.14 -12.69
C LEU A 96 -22.91 -3.27 -12.29
N ALA A 97 -23.28 -3.37 -11.01
CA ALA A 97 -24.21 -4.37 -10.52
C ALA A 97 -25.64 -4.20 -11.09
N ALA A 98 -26.03 -2.97 -11.41
CA ALA A 98 -27.34 -2.65 -11.98
C ALA A 98 -27.39 -2.79 -13.51
N ASP A 99 -26.25 -2.91 -14.19
CA ASP A 99 -26.19 -2.98 -15.64
C ASP A 99 -26.42 -4.42 -16.14
N PRO A 100 -27.51 -4.70 -16.88
CA PRO A 100 -27.78 -6.04 -17.39
C PRO A 100 -26.73 -6.55 -18.41
N ALA A 101 -25.91 -5.67 -18.99
CA ALA A 101 -24.82 -6.04 -19.87
C ALA A 101 -23.58 -6.52 -19.10
N PHE A 102 -23.56 -6.35 -17.75
CA PHE A 102 -22.45 -6.77 -16.92
C PHE A 102 -22.79 -8.09 -16.21
N PRO A 103 -22.08 -9.21 -16.46
CA PRO A 103 -22.52 -10.56 -16.09
C PRO A 103 -22.22 -10.94 -14.63
N LEU A 104 -21.77 -10.00 -13.78
CA LEU A 104 -21.44 -10.23 -12.37
C LEU A 104 -22.51 -9.61 -11.47
N GLY A 105 -22.97 -10.40 -10.49
CA GLY A 105 -23.87 -9.90 -9.44
C GLY A 105 -23.15 -9.09 -8.37
N GLU A 106 -23.89 -8.38 -7.53
CA GLU A 106 -23.36 -7.52 -6.46
C GLU A 106 -22.38 -8.24 -5.52
N ALA A 107 -22.72 -9.47 -5.10
CA ALA A 107 -21.87 -10.24 -4.20
C ALA A 107 -20.48 -10.55 -4.82
N GLU A 108 -20.45 -10.86 -6.10
CA GLU A 108 -19.25 -11.19 -6.85
C GLU A 108 -18.38 -9.96 -7.11
N ILE A 109 -19.03 -8.84 -7.42
CA ILE A 109 -18.36 -7.55 -7.56
C ILE A 109 -17.69 -7.16 -6.23
N ARG A 110 -18.38 -7.32 -5.10
CA ARG A 110 -17.82 -7.03 -3.77
C ARG A 110 -16.66 -7.97 -3.41
N GLN A 111 -16.73 -9.23 -3.78
CA GLN A 111 -15.64 -10.19 -3.55
C GLN A 111 -14.35 -9.82 -4.31
N ALA A 112 -14.47 -9.23 -5.50
CA ALA A 112 -13.34 -8.76 -6.29
C ALA A 112 -12.62 -7.55 -5.69
N LEU A 113 -13.17 -6.94 -4.64
CA LEU A 113 -12.66 -5.74 -3.96
C LEU A 113 -11.86 -6.02 -2.68
N ASP A 114 -11.46 -7.26 -2.45
CA ASP A 114 -10.60 -7.55 -1.31
C ASP A 114 -9.25 -6.80 -1.45
N PRO A 115 -8.95 -5.82 -0.58
CA PRO A 115 -7.69 -5.09 -0.65
C PRO A 115 -6.45 -5.99 -0.58
N ALA A 116 -6.55 -7.13 0.10
CA ALA A 116 -5.47 -8.09 0.22
C ALA A 116 -5.06 -8.70 -1.13
N ALA A 117 -5.95 -8.71 -2.12
CA ALA A 117 -5.64 -9.18 -3.47
C ALA A 117 -4.72 -8.22 -4.25
N PHE A 118 -4.58 -6.96 -3.80
CA PHE A 118 -3.82 -5.91 -4.51
C PHE A 118 -2.42 -5.65 -3.93
N ILE A 119 -2.06 -6.25 -2.79
CA ILE A 119 -0.75 -6.04 -2.15
C ILE A 119 0.36 -6.94 -2.72
N GLY A 120 0.02 -7.86 -3.63
CA GLY A 120 0.96 -8.73 -4.30
C GLY A 120 1.78 -9.57 -3.32
N ARG A 121 3.11 -9.55 -3.48
CA ARG A 121 4.05 -10.32 -2.65
C ARG A 121 4.62 -9.54 -1.46
N CYS A 122 4.07 -8.37 -1.13
CA CYS A 122 4.59 -7.56 -0.02
C CYS A 122 4.73 -8.32 1.30
N PRO A 123 3.73 -9.11 1.78
CA PRO A 123 3.87 -9.85 3.03
C PRO A 123 5.03 -10.87 3.00
N GLN A 124 5.17 -11.60 1.89
CA GLN A 124 6.24 -12.59 1.73
C GLN A 124 7.61 -11.92 1.67
N GLN A 125 7.73 -10.78 1.01
CA GLN A 125 8.97 -10.01 0.94
C GLN A 125 9.37 -9.48 2.32
N VAL A 126 8.44 -8.94 3.09
CA VAL A 126 8.69 -8.51 4.47
C VAL A 126 9.15 -9.68 5.33
N THR A 127 8.45 -10.82 5.28
CA THR A 127 8.83 -12.03 6.03
C THR A 127 10.24 -12.51 5.66
N ALA A 128 10.55 -12.57 4.37
CA ALA A 128 11.87 -13.00 3.89
C ALA A 128 12.98 -12.03 4.33
N PHE A 129 12.72 -10.72 4.26
CA PHE A 129 13.67 -9.70 4.72
C PHE A 129 13.94 -9.84 6.23
N LEU A 130 12.90 -9.93 7.05
CA LEU A 130 13.04 -10.08 8.50
C LEU A 130 13.78 -11.38 8.88
N ALA A 131 13.52 -12.47 8.19
CA ALA A 131 14.25 -13.72 8.38
C ALA A 131 15.75 -13.58 8.07
N GLY A 132 16.11 -12.78 7.06
CA GLY A 132 17.49 -12.46 6.74
C GLY A 132 18.17 -11.56 7.78
N CYS A 133 17.42 -10.68 8.44
CA CYS A 133 17.93 -9.81 9.48
C CYS A 133 18.10 -10.52 10.84
N ALA A 134 17.28 -11.52 11.14
CA ALA A 134 17.26 -12.19 12.44
C ALA A 134 18.64 -12.72 12.90
N PRO A 135 19.48 -13.37 12.06
CA PRO A 135 20.81 -13.81 12.47
C PRO A 135 21.75 -12.67 12.84
N LEU A 136 21.58 -11.49 12.23
CA LEU A 136 22.40 -10.30 12.49
C LEU A 136 22.06 -9.67 13.84
N LEU A 137 20.83 -9.88 14.31
CA LEU A 137 20.32 -9.35 15.58
C LEU A 137 20.47 -10.35 16.73
N ALA A 138 20.79 -11.61 16.44
CA ALA A 138 20.95 -12.67 17.43
C ALA A 138 22.18 -12.39 18.31
N GLY A 139 21.98 -12.09 19.57
CA GLY A 139 23.04 -11.78 20.55
C GLY A 139 23.27 -10.31 20.81
N GLU A 140 22.61 -9.42 20.08
CA GLU A 140 22.64 -7.99 20.32
C GLU A 140 21.60 -7.60 21.37
N THR A 141 22.04 -7.34 22.60
CA THR A 141 21.23 -6.70 23.65
C THR A 141 21.54 -5.20 23.67
N ALA A 142 21.10 -4.50 22.64
CA ALA A 142 21.21 -3.04 22.64
C ALA A 142 20.16 -2.45 23.60
N GLU A 143 20.58 -1.99 24.77
CA GLU A 143 19.78 -1.07 25.59
C GLU A 143 19.66 0.26 24.82
N MET A 144 18.60 0.38 24.06
CA MET A 144 18.30 1.64 23.38
C MET A 144 17.64 2.58 24.39
N GLN A 145 18.39 3.56 24.87
CA GLN A 145 17.80 4.65 25.63
C GLN A 145 16.80 5.41 24.75
N SER A 146 15.57 5.54 25.22
CA SER A 146 14.55 6.31 24.51
C SER A 146 14.99 7.78 24.40
N VAL A 147 15.12 8.26 23.20
CA VAL A 147 15.31 9.69 22.92
C VAL A 147 13.93 10.34 23.01
N LYS A 148 13.68 11.11 24.06
CA LYS A 148 12.49 11.98 24.12
C LYS A 148 12.79 13.23 23.31
N VAL A 149 12.13 13.40 22.20
CA VAL A 149 12.12 14.64 21.41
C VAL A 149 10.87 15.43 21.80
#